data_32410265435375a5535da6c54e46084b
#
_entry.id   32410265435375a5535da6c54e46084b
#
_cell.length_a   1.000
_cell.length_b   1.000
_cell.length_c   1.000
_cell.angle_alpha   90.00
_cell.angle_beta   90.00
_cell.angle_gamma   90.00
#
_symmetry.space_group_name_H-M   'P 1'
#
loop_
_entity.id
_entity.type
_entity.pdbx_description
1 polymer ?
#
loop_
_entity_poly.entity_id
_entity_poly.type
_entity_poly.pdbx_seq_one_letter_code
_entity_poly.pdbx_strand_id
1 'polypeptide(L)'
;MLKKAKEDLSLLTRSGKHIFVFELTYKLAATAIVYPLAVLVLNLVFSFAGISYLTNEYILKAVTNPAVILTLVLLIVLFVLYCSYEMSFLTTCFELKRQECTASIIETGLTALKHIRPLFQIKNIPLALFYFIMILTINVAICGNVLYSQTAVNLFKTYILRNTWFVKGALIAGTLIIYTVMIFGIYSFHVFMLEGVDFRQAYKKSAAIVKKHFVGTLGSLVMYNLGVLVIIGIFYVLISAVLIAGVKLLAMAYMGSAVYLSVLRAIRSGTKLFLVFIAIPVSYTVISRMYYKYNTQPVDFSVIYIRNRYYRLNRTIYFGVLILSVVLNAVYVVGSFNKNPFDKIAIFHETTITAHRGASTE
;
A
#
# COMPACT_ATOMS: atom_id res chain seq x y z
N MET A 1 -16.07 -7.18 25.50
CA MET A 1 -15.34 -7.26 24.22
C MET A 1 -16.29 -7.18 23.02
N LEU A 2 -17.34 -7.99 22.93
CA LEU A 2 -18.30 -8.02 21.82
C LEU A 2 -19.03 -6.68 21.57
N LYS A 3 -19.42 -5.93 22.62
CA LYS A 3 -20.09 -4.62 22.48
C LYS A 3 -19.16 -3.57 21.82
N LYS A 4 -17.88 -3.56 22.20
CA LYS A 4 -16.86 -2.71 21.58
C LYS A 4 -16.59 -3.07 20.12
N ALA A 5 -16.47 -4.37 19.80
CA ALA A 5 -16.32 -4.84 18.43
C ALA A 5 -17.52 -4.43 17.54
N LYS A 6 -18.72 -4.39 18.13
CA LYS A 6 -19.95 -3.98 17.43
C LYS A 6 -20.00 -2.47 17.15
N GLU A 7 -19.50 -1.64 18.06
CA GLU A 7 -19.37 -0.18 17.88
C GLU A 7 -18.33 0.13 16.81
N ASP A 8 -17.23 -0.62 16.75
CA ASP A 8 -16.18 -0.47 15.76
C ASP A 8 -16.63 -0.90 14.35
N LEU A 9 -17.36 -2.02 14.31
CA LEU A 9 -17.98 -2.49 13.08
C LEU A 9 -19.03 -1.48 12.59
N SER A 10 -19.71 -0.76 13.49
CA SER A 10 -20.70 0.25 13.14
C SER A 10 -20.07 1.49 12.49
N LEU A 11 -18.89 1.93 12.90
CA LEU A 11 -18.15 3.01 12.22
C LEU A 11 -17.71 2.58 10.82
N LEU A 12 -17.21 1.35 10.69
CA LEU A 12 -16.85 0.77 9.40
C LEU A 12 -18.08 0.58 8.48
N THR A 13 -19.20 0.10 9.00
CA THR A 13 -20.41 -0.12 8.20
C THR A 13 -21.07 1.19 7.80
N ARG A 14 -21.08 2.21 8.66
CA ARG A 14 -21.61 3.55 8.33
C ARG A 14 -20.74 4.30 7.30
N SER A 15 -19.42 4.11 7.33
CA SER A 15 -18.48 4.71 6.38
C SER A 15 -18.15 3.79 5.21
N GLY A 16 -18.42 2.49 5.34
CA GLY A 16 -17.92 1.43 4.47
C GLY A 16 -18.25 1.63 3.00
N LYS A 17 -19.47 2.07 2.67
CA LYS A 17 -19.85 2.33 1.28
C LYS A 17 -18.99 3.44 0.65
N HIS A 18 -18.79 4.57 1.36
CA HIS A 18 -18.00 5.68 0.85
C HIS A 18 -16.51 5.30 0.72
N ILE A 19 -15.99 4.60 1.72
CA ILE A 19 -14.60 4.10 1.71
C ILE A 19 -14.42 3.10 0.58
N PHE A 20 -15.31 2.11 0.45
CA PHE A 20 -15.21 1.09 -0.58
C PHE A 20 -15.25 1.68 -2.00
N VAL A 21 -16.21 2.57 -2.28
CA VAL A 21 -16.31 3.21 -3.60
C VAL A 21 -15.11 4.10 -3.89
N PHE A 22 -14.62 4.84 -2.91
CA PHE A 22 -13.40 5.64 -3.06
C PHE A 22 -12.19 4.76 -3.33
N GLU A 23 -11.93 3.75 -2.50
CA GLU A 23 -10.79 2.84 -2.64
C GLU A 23 -10.80 2.13 -4.00
N LEU A 24 -11.97 1.62 -4.40
CA LEU A 24 -12.12 0.97 -5.70
C LEU A 24 -11.76 1.93 -6.84
N THR A 25 -12.36 3.13 -6.86
CA THR A 25 -12.09 4.12 -7.91
C THR A 25 -10.66 4.58 -7.90
N TYR A 26 -10.12 4.87 -6.72
CA TYR A 26 -8.79 5.40 -6.54
C TYR A 26 -7.71 4.41 -6.99
N LYS A 27 -7.84 3.16 -6.59
CA LYS A 27 -6.89 2.11 -6.95
C LYS A 27 -7.03 1.64 -8.40
N LEU A 28 -8.26 1.59 -8.94
CA LEU A 28 -8.46 1.34 -10.36
C LEU A 28 -7.86 2.47 -11.22
N ALA A 29 -8.00 3.72 -10.81
CA ALA A 29 -7.36 4.83 -11.51
C ALA A 29 -5.83 4.77 -11.40
N ALA A 30 -5.30 4.40 -10.26
CA ALA A 30 -3.86 4.22 -10.08
C ALA A 30 -3.29 3.12 -10.97
N THR A 31 -3.94 1.96 -11.03
CA THR A 31 -3.50 0.83 -11.87
C THR A 31 -3.68 1.09 -13.36
N ALA A 32 -4.72 1.84 -13.76
CA ALA A 32 -4.99 2.14 -15.16
C ALA A 32 -4.15 3.29 -15.73
N ILE A 33 -3.78 4.26 -14.91
CA ILE A 33 -3.18 5.51 -15.36
C ILE A 33 -1.80 5.72 -14.73
N VAL A 34 -1.72 5.73 -13.39
CA VAL A 34 -0.48 6.10 -12.69
C VAL A 34 0.61 5.06 -12.90
N TYR A 35 0.28 3.78 -12.73
CA TYR A 35 1.25 2.69 -12.88
C TYR A 35 1.83 2.60 -14.31
N PRO A 36 1.01 2.54 -15.40
CA PRO A 36 1.55 2.51 -16.75
C PRO A 36 2.37 3.76 -17.10
N LEU A 37 1.96 4.93 -16.64
CA LEU A 37 2.71 6.17 -16.85
C LEU A 37 4.07 6.14 -16.13
N ALA A 38 4.11 5.69 -14.89
CA ALA A 38 5.35 5.54 -14.12
C ALA A 38 6.33 4.57 -14.80
N VAL A 39 5.80 3.44 -15.28
CA VAL A 39 6.58 2.44 -16.02
C VAL A 39 7.11 3.00 -17.33
N LEU A 40 6.28 3.73 -18.09
CA LEU A 40 6.68 4.39 -19.33
C LEU A 40 7.83 5.38 -19.09
N VAL A 41 7.70 6.25 -18.08
CA VAL A 41 8.72 7.24 -17.72
C VAL A 41 10.03 6.54 -17.33
N LEU A 42 9.96 5.50 -16.49
CA LEU A 42 11.13 4.72 -16.11
C LEU A 42 11.83 4.12 -17.32
N ASN A 43 11.07 3.47 -18.21
CA ASN A 43 11.65 2.87 -19.43
C ASN A 43 12.33 3.88 -20.34
N LEU A 44 11.70 5.04 -20.54
CA LEU A 44 12.30 6.12 -21.31
C LEU A 44 13.63 6.58 -20.69
N VAL A 45 13.65 6.82 -19.39
CA VAL A 45 14.86 7.28 -18.69
C VAL A 45 15.96 6.21 -18.70
N PHE A 46 15.62 4.93 -18.50
CA PHE A 46 16.59 3.84 -18.60
C PHE A 46 17.13 3.69 -20.04
N SER A 47 16.27 3.82 -21.05
CA SER A 47 16.68 3.80 -22.45
C SER A 47 17.67 4.93 -22.77
N PHE A 48 17.38 6.16 -22.33
CA PHE A 48 18.29 7.31 -22.49
C PHE A 48 19.61 7.14 -21.71
N ALA A 49 19.56 6.45 -20.55
CA ALA A 49 20.76 6.14 -19.78
C ALA A 49 21.58 4.98 -20.36
N GLY A 50 21.14 4.36 -21.45
CA GLY A 50 21.79 3.19 -22.06
C GLY A 50 21.75 1.96 -21.17
N ILE A 51 20.67 1.80 -20.38
CA ILE A 51 20.45 0.69 -19.48
C ILE A 51 19.35 -0.18 -20.06
N SER A 52 19.73 -1.27 -20.73
CA SER A 52 18.76 -2.18 -21.35
C SER A 52 18.15 -3.18 -20.35
N TYR A 53 18.92 -3.57 -19.33
CA TYR A 53 18.50 -4.54 -18.31
C TYR A 53 19.08 -4.18 -16.95
N LEU A 54 18.36 -4.44 -15.87
CA LEU A 54 18.84 -4.29 -14.49
C LEU A 54 19.63 -5.54 -14.06
N THR A 55 20.88 -5.65 -14.53
CA THR A 55 21.87 -6.62 -14.01
C THR A 55 22.68 -5.97 -12.89
N ASN A 56 23.41 -6.77 -12.12
CA ASN A 56 24.26 -6.26 -11.04
C ASN A 56 25.27 -5.19 -11.52
N GLU A 57 25.77 -5.29 -12.74
CA GLU A 57 26.68 -4.32 -13.36
C GLU A 57 25.97 -3.00 -13.70
N TYR A 58 24.74 -3.09 -14.20
CA TYR A 58 23.96 -1.91 -14.55
C TYR A 58 23.28 -1.23 -13.36
N ILE A 59 23.14 -1.91 -12.21
CA ILE A 59 22.65 -1.27 -10.97
C ILE A 59 23.53 -0.11 -10.57
N LEU A 60 24.86 -0.30 -10.58
CA LEU A 60 25.80 0.77 -10.24
C LEU A 60 25.69 1.94 -11.23
N LYS A 61 25.60 1.67 -12.54
CA LYS A 61 25.39 2.67 -13.57
C LYS A 61 24.05 3.41 -13.39
N ALA A 62 22.98 2.71 -13.01
CA ALA A 62 21.68 3.32 -12.73
C ALA A 62 21.74 4.24 -11.51
N VAL A 63 22.35 3.79 -10.42
CA VAL A 63 22.46 4.56 -9.16
C VAL A 63 23.42 5.75 -9.29
N THR A 64 24.35 5.74 -10.25
CA THR A 64 25.25 6.88 -10.50
C THR A 64 24.73 7.85 -11.56
N ASN A 65 23.69 7.49 -12.32
CA ASN A 65 23.15 8.36 -13.36
C ASN A 65 22.17 9.40 -12.75
N PRO A 66 22.46 10.72 -12.90
CA PRO A 66 21.63 11.76 -12.27
C PRO A 66 20.19 11.77 -12.77
N ALA A 67 19.93 11.48 -14.05
CA ALA A 67 18.58 11.44 -14.60
C ALA A 67 17.74 10.29 -14.02
N VAL A 68 18.38 9.14 -13.81
CA VAL A 68 17.74 7.98 -13.16
C VAL A 68 17.42 8.30 -11.71
N ILE A 69 18.37 8.86 -10.96
CA ILE A 69 18.18 9.25 -9.56
C ILE A 69 17.03 10.26 -9.45
N LEU A 70 17.04 11.32 -10.26
CA LEU A 70 16.01 12.35 -10.24
C LEU A 70 14.62 11.75 -10.53
N THR A 71 14.52 10.86 -11.50
CA THR A 71 13.27 10.17 -11.85
C THR A 71 12.79 9.29 -10.72
N LEU A 72 13.66 8.51 -10.09
CA LEU A 72 13.30 7.68 -8.95
C LEU A 72 12.82 8.53 -7.76
N VAL A 73 13.52 9.63 -7.46
CA VAL A 73 13.09 10.58 -6.42
C VAL A 73 11.71 11.15 -6.75
N LEU A 74 11.46 11.58 -8.00
CA LEU A 74 10.17 12.10 -8.43
C LEU A 74 9.06 11.05 -8.27
N LEU A 75 9.31 9.81 -8.67
CA LEU A 75 8.34 8.72 -8.52
C LEU A 75 8.06 8.39 -7.04
N ILE A 76 9.09 8.42 -6.19
CA ILE A 76 8.90 8.26 -4.74
C ILE A 76 8.03 9.40 -4.20
N VAL A 77 8.29 10.65 -4.58
CA VAL A 77 7.48 11.80 -4.16
C VAL A 77 6.03 11.64 -4.61
N LEU A 78 5.79 11.27 -5.87
CA LEU A 78 4.43 11.04 -6.38
C LEU A 78 3.73 9.90 -5.63
N PHE A 79 4.44 8.83 -5.32
CA PHE A 79 3.88 7.71 -4.56
C PHE A 79 3.57 8.10 -3.10
N VAL A 80 4.44 8.88 -2.47
CA VAL A 80 4.21 9.44 -1.13
C VAL A 80 2.96 10.33 -1.12
N LEU A 81 2.79 11.17 -2.14
CA LEU A 81 1.60 12.03 -2.27
C LEU A 81 0.34 11.20 -2.49
N TYR A 82 0.44 10.15 -3.32
CA TYR A 82 -0.64 9.19 -3.53
C TYR A 82 -1.08 8.58 -2.19
N CYS A 83 -0.18 7.97 -1.43
CA CYS A 83 -0.50 7.38 -0.13
C CYS A 83 -1.05 8.41 0.88
N SER A 84 -0.49 9.62 0.89
CA SER A 84 -0.92 10.68 1.79
C SER A 84 -2.33 11.17 1.49
N TYR A 85 -2.73 11.22 0.21
CA TYR A 85 -4.10 11.56 -0.18
C TYR A 85 -5.10 10.47 0.26
N GLU A 86 -4.77 9.19 0.08
CA GLU A 86 -5.57 8.07 0.56
C GLU A 86 -5.83 8.19 2.07
N MET A 87 -4.77 8.43 2.86
CA MET A 87 -4.88 8.64 4.31
C MET A 87 -5.70 9.86 4.69
N SER A 88 -5.51 10.96 3.97
CA SER A 88 -6.27 12.20 4.17
C SER A 88 -7.76 11.97 3.92
N PHE A 89 -8.11 11.25 2.87
CA PHE A 89 -9.50 10.89 2.59
C PHE A 89 -10.11 10.03 3.70
N LEU A 90 -9.40 9.00 4.15
CA LEU A 90 -9.86 8.13 5.23
C LEU A 90 -10.06 8.90 6.54
N THR A 91 -9.09 9.74 6.92
CA THR A 91 -9.21 10.60 8.12
C THR A 91 -10.42 11.51 8.04
N THR A 92 -10.60 12.18 6.90
CA THR A 92 -11.74 13.08 6.64
C THR A 92 -13.06 12.32 6.68
N CYS A 93 -13.12 11.15 6.06
CA CYS A 93 -14.32 10.31 6.04
C CYS A 93 -14.72 9.85 7.45
N PHE A 94 -13.78 9.42 8.27
CA PHE A 94 -14.04 9.02 9.65
C PHE A 94 -14.50 10.20 10.51
N GLU A 95 -13.84 11.36 10.37
CA GLU A 95 -14.21 12.54 11.16
C GLU A 95 -15.60 13.08 10.80
N LEU A 96 -15.93 13.19 9.50
CA LEU A 96 -17.26 13.60 9.06
C LEU A 96 -18.36 12.66 9.57
N LYS A 97 -18.08 11.34 9.58
CA LYS A 97 -19.05 10.37 10.12
C LYS A 97 -19.18 10.44 11.64
N ARG A 98 -18.07 10.70 12.35
CA ARG A 98 -18.08 10.91 13.80
C ARG A 98 -18.94 12.13 14.20
N GLN A 99 -18.91 13.17 13.37
CA GLN A 99 -19.72 14.39 13.55
C GLN A 99 -21.12 14.29 12.93
N GLU A 100 -21.53 13.10 12.48
CA GLU A 100 -22.83 12.84 11.82
C GLU A 100 -23.09 13.72 10.59
N CYS A 101 -22.03 14.28 9.99
CA CYS A 101 -22.15 15.09 8.77
C CYS A 101 -22.42 14.21 7.54
N THR A 102 -23.41 14.59 6.76
CA THR A 102 -23.70 13.97 5.45
C THR A 102 -22.89 14.66 4.38
N ALA A 103 -21.77 14.05 3.98
CA ALA A 103 -20.95 14.55 2.88
C ALA A 103 -20.92 13.52 1.75
N SER A 104 -20.88 14.00 0.51
CA SER A 104 -20.66 13.16 -0.65
C SER A 104 -19.19 12.71 -0.73
N ILE A 105 -18.90 11.64 -1.50
CA ILE A 105 -17.52 11.16 -1.73
C ILE A 105 -16.65 12.28 -2.31
N ILE A 106 -17.22 13.08 -3.20
CA ILE A 106 -16.50 14.18 -3.85
C ILE A 106 -16.16 15.30 -2.86
N GLU A 107 -17.11 15.67 -2.01
CA GLU A 107 -16.88 16.67 -0.96
C GLU A 107 -15.82 16.21 0.05
N THR A 108 -15.89 14.93 0.43
CA THR A 108 -14.87 14.29 1.27
C THR A 108 -13.50 14.35 0.59
N GLY A 109 -13.44 14.03 -0.71
CA GLY A 109 -12.19 14.07 -1.50
C GLY A 109 -11.62 15.47 -1.65
N LEU A 110 -12.45 16.48 -1.92
CA LEU A 110 -12.01 17.87 -2.03
C LEU A 110 -11.54 18.43 -0.67
N THR A 111 -12.23 18.07 0.40
CA THR A 111 -11.82 18.41 1.77
C THR A 111 -10.48 17.76 2.11
N ALA A 112 -10.31 16.47 1.81
CA ALA A 112 -9.04 15.76 1.97
C ALA A 112 -7.89 16.41 1.17
N LEU A 113 -8.16 16.83 -0.07
CA LEU A 113 -7.17 17.51 -0.92
C LEU A 113 -6.75 18.88 -0.35
N LYS A 114 -7.67 19.62 0.26
CA LYS A 114 -7.33 20.88 0.94
C LYS A 114 -6.42 20.64 2.14
N HIS A 115 -6.71 19.60 2.93
CA HIS A 115 -5.93 19.28 4.14
C HIS A 115 -4.54 18.76 3.84
N ILE A 116 -4.31 18.17 2.67
CA ILE A 116 -2.98 17.69 2.28
C ILE A 116 -2.06 18.84 1.80
N ARG A 117 -2.62 20.00 1.44
CA ARG A 117 -1.83 21.15 0.97
C ARG A 117 -0.65 21.52 1.88
N PRO A 118 -0.78 21.56 3.22
CA PRO A 118 0.33 21.87 4.12
C PRO A 118 1.49 20.86 4.05
N LEU A 119 1.27 19.63 3.53
CA LEU A 119 2.34 18.66 3.33
C LEU A 119 3.37 19.09 2.28
N PHE A 120 2.98 19.96 1.34
CA PHE A 120 3.90 20.51 0.33
C PHE A 120 4.87 21.55 0.90
N GLN A 121 4.66 22.01 2.13
CA GLN A 121 5.63 22.87 2.83
C GLN A 121 6.86 22.03 3.23
N ILE A 122 8.06 22.54 2.96
CA ILE A 122 9.33 21.86 3.21
C ILE A 122 9.42 21.30 4.64
N LYS A 123 8.92 22.05 5.62
CA LYS A 123 8.89 21.65 7.03
C LYS A 123 8.05 20.40 7.33
N ASN A 124 7.13 20.06 6.45
CA ASN A 124 6.20 18.93 6.61
C ASN A 124 6.52 17.73 5.70
N ILE A 125 7.45 17.86 4.75
CA ILE A 125 7.90 16.74 3.89
C ILE A 125 8.31 15.52 4.73
N PRO A 126 9.03 15.66 5.87
CA PRO A 126 9.37 14.51 6.71
C PRO A 126 8.15 13.72 7.19
N LEU A 127 6.98 14.37 7.37
CA LEU A 127 5.74 13.68 7.72
C LEU A 127 5.29 12.73 6.61
N ALA A 128 5.33 13.18 5.38
CA ALA A 128 4.93 12.37 4.24
C ALA A 128 5.83 11.13 4.06
N LEU A 129 7.14 11.31 4.16
CA LEU A 129 8.13 10.21 4.14
C LEU A 129 7.93 9.27 5.33
N PHE A 130 7.73 9.81 6.52
CA PHE A 130 7.46 9.03 7.73
C PHE A 130 6.24 8.13 7.55
N TYR A 131 5.13 8.67 7.02
CA TYR A 131 3.91 7.91 6.79
C TYR A 131 4.07 6.85 5.72
N PHE A 132 4.78 7.17 4.65
CA PHE A 132 5.11 6.19 3.62
C PHE A 132 5.83 4.97 4.21
N ILE A 133 6.88 5.18 4.98
CA ILE A 133 7.63 4.10 5.64
C ILE A 133 6.74 3.38 6.65
N MET A 134 5.93 4.12 7.42
CA MET A 134 5.02 3.56 8.42
C MET A 134 4.00 2.61 7.79
N ILE A 135 3.34 2.99 6.68
CA ILE A 135 2.37 2.14 5.99
C ILE A 135 3.02 0.84 5.53
N LEU A 136 4.21 0.93 4.96
CA LEU A 136 4.96 -0.25 4.49
C LEU A 136 5.37 -1.18 5.64
N THR A 137 5.73 -0.63 6.79
CA THR A 137 6.32 -1.41 7.89
C THR A 137 5.29 -1.92 8.90
N ILE A 138 4.24 -1.16 9.20
CA ILE A 138 3.21 -1.56 10.18
C ILE A 138 2.33 -2.68 9.63
N ASN A 139 2.15 -2.74 8.33
CA ASN A 139 1.31 -3.73 7.70
C ASN A 139 2.11 -4.98 7.34
N VAL A 140 2.07 -6.00 8.21
CA VAL A 140 2.81 -7.26 8.01
C VAL A 140 2.45 -7.94 6.67
N ALA A 141 1.20 -7.80 6.21
CA ALA A 141 0.79 -8.37 4.93
C ALA A 141 1.48 -7.69 3.75
N ILE A 142 1.62 -6.35 3.77
CA ILE A 142 2.34 -5.59 2.73
C ILE A 142 3.84 -5.85 2.85
N CYS A 143 4.39 -5.75 4.06
CA CYS A 143 5.80 -6.02 4.33
C CYS A 143 6.19 -7.43 3.90
N GLY A 144 5.38 -8.44 4.24
CA GLY A 144 5.59 -9.82 3.84
C GLY A 144 5.58 -10.00 2.32
N ASN A 145 4.69 -9.33 1.58
CA ASN A 145 4.67 -9.40 0.12
C ASN A 145 5.91 -8.78 -0.53
N VAL A 146 6.39 -7.65 -0.01
CA VAL A 146 7.63 -7.00 -0.50
C VAL A 146 8.85 -7.87 -0.18
N LEU A 147 8.96 -8.37 1.04
CA LEU A 147 10.07 -9.22 1.47
C LEU A 147 10.09 -10.59 0.79
N TYR A 148 8.93 -11.11 0.39
CA TYR A 148 8.81 -12.41 -0.28
C TYR A 148 9.01 -12.31 -1.81
N SER A 149 9.28 -11.13 -2.36
CA SER A 149 9.72 -11.04 -3.76
C SER A 149 11.06 -11.79 -3.90
N GLN A 150 11.18 -12.63 -4.93
CA GLN A 150 12.40 -13.44 -5.13
C GLN A 150 13.66 -12.57 -5.20
N THR A 151 13.55 -11.39 -5.78
CA THR A 151 14.65 -10.43 -5.91
C THR A 151 15.07 -9.89 -4.53
N ALA A 152 14.12 -9.46 -3.69
CA ALA A 152 14.42 -8.98 -2.35
C ALA A 152 14.99 -10.09 -1.45
N VAL A 153 14.43 -11.31 -1.55
CA VAL A 153 14.93 -12.49 -0.78
C VAL A 153 16.34 -12.85 -1.20
N ASN A 154 16.65 -12.81 -2.49
CA ASN A 154 17.99 -13.13 -2.98
C ASN A 154 19.02 -12.05 -2.57
N LEU A 155 18.67 -10.76 -2.67
CA LEU A 155 19.49 -9.67 -2.15
C LEU A 155 19.72 -9.82 -0.63
N PHE A 156 18.65 -10.10 0.13
CA PHE A 156 18.75 -10.31 1.57
C PHE A 156 19.62 -11.51 1.93
N LYS A 157 19.43 -12.65 1.28
CA LYS A 157 20.23 -13.86 1.49
C LYS A 157 21.69 -13.65 1.11
N THR A 158 21.95 -13.04 -0.05
CA THR A 158 23.31 -12.93 -0.57
C THR A 158 24.15 -11.91 0.20
N TYR A 159 23.56 -10.77 0.56
CA TYR A 159 24.30 -9.69 1.22
C TYR A 159 24.22 -9.70 2.74
N ILE A 160 23.09 -10.09 3.33
CA ILE A 160 22.86 -9.97 4.77
C ILE A 160 23.22 -11.26 5.51
N LEU A 161 22.82 -12.43 5.00
CA LEU A 161 23.13 -13.70 5.67
C LEU A 161 24.61 -14.11 5.54
N ARG A 162 25.31 -13.61 4.53
CA ARG A 162 26.76 -13.85 4.33
C ARG A 162 27.66 -12.97 5.19
N ASN A 163 27.12 -11.86 5.73
CA ASN A 163 27.91 -10.89 6.49
C ASN A 163 28.10 -11.29 7.97
N THR A 164 29.09 -10.65 8.58
CA THR A 164 29.50 -10.84 9.99
C THR A 164 28.33 -10.57 10.96
N TRP A 165 28.43 -11.15 12.15
CA TRP A 165 27.47 -10.94 13.25
C TRP A 165 27.23 -9.47 13.58
N PHE A 166 28.26 -8.62 13.41
CA PHE A 166 28.14 -7.18 13.62
C PHE A 166 27.11 -6.54 12.68
N VAL A 167 27.14 -6.86 11.37
CA VAL A 167 26.19 -6.32 10.38
C VAL A 167 24.77 -6.81 10.69
N LYS A 168 24.60 -8.07 11.07
CA LYS A 168 23.29 -8.62 11.49
C LYS A 168 22.77 -7.90 12.73
N GLY A 169 23.62 -7.69 13.74
CA GLY A 169 23.27 -6.95 14.95
C GLY A 169 22.88 -5.50 14.67
N ALA A 170 23.63 -4.80 13.83
CA ALA A 170 23.35 -3.43 13.41
C ALA A 170 22.01 -3.32 12.66
N LEU A 171 21.69 -4.27 11.78
CA LEU A 171 20.42 -4.32 11.08
C LEU A 171 19.24 -4.56 12.02
N ILE A 172 19.36 -5.48 12.97
CA ILE A 172 18.32 -5.73 13.97
C ILE A 172 18.11 -4.48 14.82
N ALA A 173 19.18 -3.87 15.33
CA ALA A 173 19.11 -2.65 16.13
C ALA A 173 18.48 -1.50 15.34
N GLY A 174 18.93 -1.28 14.09
CA GLY A 174 18.34 -0.26 13.21
C GLY A 174 16.85 -0.49 12.94
N THR A 175 16.45 -1.73 12.70
CA THR A 175 15.05 -2.11 12.53
C THR A 175 14.23 -1.81 13.79
N LEU A 176 14.72 -2.18 14.96
CA LEU A 176 14.05 -1.89 16.23
C LEU A 176 13.90 -0.38 16.49
N ILE A 177 14.93 0.41 16.17
CA ILE A 177 14.88 1.87 16.28
C ILE A 177 13.80 2.44 15.35
N ILE A 178 13.78 2.00 14.07
CA ILE A 178 12.78 2.44 13.10
C ILE A 178 11.38 2.11 13.60
N TYR A 179 11.11 0.87 14.01
CA TYR A 179 9.79 0.48 14.54
C TYR A 179 9.40 1.29 15.77
N THR A 180 10.34 1.55 16.68
CA THR A 180 10.09 2.38 17.86
C THR A 180 9.66 3.79 17.45
N VAL A 181 10.41 4.43 16.57
CA VAL A 181 10.08 5.77 16.04
C VAL A 181 8.71 5.75 15.35
N MET A 182 8.40 4.71 14.57
CA MET A 182 7.10 4.57 13.87
C MET A 182 5.93 4.41 14.84
N ILE A 183 6.08 3.61 15.90
CA ILE A 183 5.04 3.41 16.92
C ILE A 183 4.74 4.72 17.64
N PHE A 184 5.77 5.48 18.04
CA PHE A 184 5.57 6.77 18.72
C PHE A 184 4.92 7.83 17.80
N GLY A 185 5.13 7.76 16.50
CA GLY A 185 4.55 8.67 15.52
C GLY A 185 3.22 8.21 14.93
N ILE A 186 2.63 7.09 15.37
CA ILE A 186 1.49 6.44 14.70
C ILE A 186 0.26 7.35 14.55
N TYR A 187 0.04 8.28 15.45
CA TYR A 187 -1.08 9.22 15.42
C TYR A 187 -0.71 10.59 14.82
N SER A 188 0.55 10.81 14.42
CA SER A 188 1.01 12.13 13.98
C SER A 188 0.25 12.66 12.76
N PHE A 189 -0.19 11.79 11.85
CA PHE A 189 -0.99 12.22 10.70
C PHE A 189 -2.39 12.68 11.11
N HIS A 190 -3.05 11.98 12.04
CA HIS A 190 -4.34 12.41 12.56
C HIS A 190 -4.22 13.78 13.25
N VAL A 191 -3.20 13.95 14.10
CA VAL A 191 -2.94 15.24 14.76
C VAL A 191 -2.66 16.34 13.74
N PHE A 192 -1.81 16.06 12.74
CA PHE A 192 -1.52 17.01 11.66
C PHE A 192 -2.77 17.42 10.88
N MET A 193 -3.58 16.44 10.47
CA MET A 193 -4.77 16.66 9.66
C MET A 193 -5.89 17.37 10.40
N LEU A 194 -6.12 16.99 11.66
CA LEU A 194 -7.27 17.45 12.44
C LEU A 194 -6.97 18.72 13.22
N GLU A 195 -5.73 18.92 13.66
CA GLU A 195 -5.35 20.09 14.46
C GLU A 195 -4.58 21.15 13.66
N GLY A 196 -4.19 20.87 12.41
CA GLY A 196 -3.50 21.84 11.54
C GLY A 196 -2.11 22.26 12.02
N VAL A 197 -1.45 21.44 12.84
CA VAL A 197 -0.14 21.71 13.42
C VAL A 197 0.99 21.15 12.55
N ASP A 198 2.21 21.70 12.71
CA ASP A 198 3.37 21.20 11.96
C ASP A 198 3.80 19.77 12.37
N PHE A 199 4.55 19.08 11.50
CA PHE A 199 5.04 17.71 11.74
C PHE A 199 5.69 17.53 13.12
N ARG A 200 6.57 18.44 13.52
CA ARG A 200 7.29 18.32 14.81
C ARG A 200 6.32 18.33 16.00
N GLN A 201 5.32 19.18 15.95
CA GLN A 201 4.29 19.25 17.00
C GLN A 201 3.36 18.04 16.94
N ALA A 202 2.94 17.64 15.74
CA ALA A 202 2.12 16.46 15.52
C ALA A 202 2.80 15.18 16.06
N TYR A 203 4.09 15.00 15.78
CA TYR A 203 4.87 13.87 16.29
C TYR A 203 5.00 13.90 17.83
N LYS A 204 5.29 15.08 18.42
CA LYS A 204 5.37 15.23 19.88
C LYS A 204 4.04 14.88 20.57
N LYS A 205 2.91 15.35 20.04
CA LYS A 205 1.58 15.02 20.56
C LYS A 205 1.28 13.53 20.41
N SER A 206 1.56 12.94 19.24
CA SER A 206 1.43 11.51 19.00
C SER A 206 2.25 10.70 20.02
N ALA A 207 3.51 11.05 20.21
CA ALA A 207 4.39 10.38 21.17
C ALA A 207 3.88 10.49 22.61
N ALA A 208 3.30 11.63 23.00
CA ALA A 208 2.67 11.81 24.31
C ALA A 208 1.47 10.88 24.51
N ILE A 209 0.59 10.75 23.50
CA ILE A 209 -0.55 9.84 23.52
C ILE A 209 -0.08 8.39 23.64
N VAL A 210 0.91 8.00 22.80
CA VAL A 210 1.46 6.63 22.82
C VAL A 210 2.13 6.32 24.16
N LYS A 211 2.94 7.22 24.72
CA LYS A 211 3.56 7.01 26.04
C LYS A 211 2.53 6.70 27.11
N LYS A 212 1.41 7.44 27.13
CA LYS A 212 0.32 7.25 28.09
C LYS A 212 -0.43 5.92 27.89
N HIS A 213 -0.53 5.45 26.64
CA HIS A 213 -1.34 4.27 26.27
C HIS A 213 -0.52 3.23 25.48
N PHE A 214 0.76 3.06 25.81
CA PHE A 214 1.71 2.23 25.06
C PHE A 214 1.23 0.79 24.88
N VAL A 215 0.88 0.12 25.97
CA VAL A 215 0.43 -1.29 25.94
C VAL A 215 -0.85 -1.44 25.12
N GLY A 216 -1.79 -0.50 25.24
CA GLY A 216 -3.03 -0.51 24.48
C GLY A 216 -2.80 -0.30 22.97
N THR A 217 -1.89 0.60 22.59
CA THR A 217 -1.53 0.86 21.20
C THR A 217 -0.80 -0.35 20.59
N LEU A 218 0.25 -0.83 21.27
CA LEU A 218 1.02 -1.98 20.79
C LEU A 218 0.17 -3.25 20.72
N GLY A 219 -0.61 -3.54 21.77
CA GLY A 219 -1.50 -4.70 21.82
C GLY A 219 -2.53 -4.68 20.71
N SER A 220 -3.13 -3.53 20.39
CA SER A 220 -4.10 -3.40 19.30
C SER A 220 -3.45 -3.64 17.94
N LEU A 221 -2.23 -3.13 17.72
CA LEU A 221 -1.49 -3.35 16.47
C LEU A 221 -1.11 -4.83 16.28
N VAL A 222 -0.62 -5.46 17.34
CA VAL A 222 -0.28 -6.89 17.32
C VAL A 222 -1.51 -7.73 17.03
N MET A 223 -2.62 -7.49 17.75
CA MET A 223 -3.88 -8.22 17.54
C MET A 223 -4.45 -8.03 16.14
N TYR A 224 -4.35 -6.81 15.59
CA TYR A 224 -4.74 -6.55 14.20
C TYR A 224 -3.91 -7.39 13.22
N ASN A 225 -2.58 -7.32 13.32
CA ASN A 225 -1.70 -8.05 12.40
C ASN A 225 -1.86 -9.58 12.52
N LEU A 226 -2.01 -10.10 13.75
CA LEU A 226 -2.33 -11.50 13.97
C LEU A 226 -3.67 -11.89 13.35
N GLY A 227 -4.70 -11.06 13.52
CA GLY A 227 -6.02 -11.29 12.91
C GLY A 227 -5.93 -11.36 11.38
N VAL A 228 -5.21 -10.44 10.75
CA VAL A 228 -4.96 -10.45 9.31
C VAL A 228 -4.24 -11.73 8.87
N LEU A 229 -3.18 -12.14 9.57
CA LEU A 229 -2.44 -13.36 9.25
C LEU A 229 -3.32 -14.61 9.38
N VAL A 230 -4.16 -14.69 10.42
CA VAL A 230 -5.09 -15.81 10.61
C VAL A 230 -6.11 -15.87 9.47
N ILE A 231 -6.72 -14.73 9.10
CA ILE A 231 -7.69 -14.67 8.00
C ILE A 231 -7.05 -15.10 6.68
N ILE A 232 -5.84 -14.62 6.39
CA ILE A 232 -5.08 -15.03 5.20
C ILE A 232 -4.79 -16.53 5.23
N GLY A 233 -4.35 -17.05 6.37
CA GLY A 233 -4.06 -18.48 6.54
C GLY A 233 -5.30 -19.35 6.29
N ILE A 234 -6.44 -19.01 6.91
CA ILE A 234 -7.72 -19.70 6.70
C ILE A 234 -8.11 -19.66 5.21
N PHE A 235 -8.01 -18.49 4.58
CA PHE A 235 -8.34 -18.33 3.17
C PHE A 235 -7.50 -19.25 2.27
N TYR A 236 -6.18 -19.32 2.48
CA TYR A 236 -5.31 -20.22 1.71
C TYR A 236 -5.60 -21.69 1.96
N VAL A 237 -5.90 -22.09 3.20
CA VAL A 237 -6.27 -23.47 3.54
C VAL A 237 -7.56 -23.87 2.82
N LEU A 238 -8.59 -23.03 2.88
CA LEU A 238 -9.88 -23.27 2.22
C LEU A 238 -9.74 -23.38 0.70
N ILE A 239 -9.04 -22.45 0.08
CA ILE A 239 -8.78 -22.49 -1.37
C ILE A 239 -7.99 -23.73 -1.76
N SER A 240 -6.93 -24.06 -1.01
CA SER A 240 -6.15 -25.25 -1.29
C SER A 240 -6.99 -26.53 -1.18
N ALA A 241 -7.87 -26.63 -0.19
CA ALA A 241 -8.79 -27.76 -0.03
C ALA A 241 -9.75 -27.87 -1.23
N VAL A 242 -10.36 -26.78 -1.68
CA VAL A 242 -11.24 -26.74 -2.85
C VAL A 242 -10.49 -27.13 -4.12
N LEU A 243 -9.27 -26.65 -4.33
CA LEU A 243 -8.45 -26.99 -5.49
C LEU A 243 -8.07 -28.48 -5.50
N ILE A 244 -7.66 -29.03 -4.35
CA ILE A 244 -7.33 -30.47 -4.23
C ILE A 244 -8.56 -31.32 -4.53
N ALA A 245 -9.72 -30.95 -3.99
CA ALA A 245 -10.98 -31.62 -4.28
C ALA A 245 -11.34 -31.57 -5.77
N GLY A 246 -11.23 -30.38 -6.39
CA GLY A 246 -11.49 -30.18 -7.81
C GLY A 246 -10.56 -31.01 -8.71
N VAL A 247 -9.26 -31.03 -8.43
CA VAL A 247 -8.28 -31.83 -9.18
C VAL A 247 -8.59 -33.32 -9.05
N LYS A 248 -8.99 -33.81 -7.87
CA LYS A 248 -9.39 -35.21 -7.66
C LYS A 248 -10.67 -35.55 -8.40
N LEU A 249 -11.69 -34.67 -8.36
CA LEU A 249 -12.97 -34.90 -9.04
C LEU A 249 -12.84 -34.93 -10.57
N LEU A 250 -11.94 -34.11 -11.13
CA LEU A 250 -11.70 -34.05 -12.57
C LEU A 250 -10.80 -35.19 -13.09
N ALA A 251 -10.44 -36.17 -12.24
CA ALA A 251 -9.59 -37.32 -12.57
C ALA A 251 -8.30 -36.95 -13.33
N MET A 252 -7.75 -35.77 -13.12
CA MET A 252 -6.53 -35.27 -13.78
C MET A 252 -5.27 -35.86 -13.16
N ALA A 253 -5.15 -37.20 -13.13
CA ALA A 253 -4.09 -37.88 -12.43
C ALA A 253 -2.67 -37.50 -12.92
N TYR A 254 -2.49 -37.26 -14.21
CA TYR A 254 -1.18 -36.93 -14.79
C TYR A 254 -0.85 -35.43 -14.85
N MET A 255 -1.85 -34.52 -14.87
CA MET A 255 -1.65 -33.08 -14.92
C MET A 255 -2.07 -32.36 -13.63
N GLY A 256 -2.56 -33.09 -12.64
CA GLY A 256 -3.15 -32.54 -11.43
C GLY A 256 -2.21 -31.62 -10.64
N SER A 257 -0.95 -31.99 -10.52
CA SER A 257 0.07 -31.18 -9.83
C SER A 257 0.39 -29.87 -10.57
N ALA A 258 0.49 -29.93 -11.90
CA ALA A 258 0.78 -28.75 -12.73
C ALA A 258 -0.41 -27.77 -12.72
N VAL A 259 -1.64 -28.28 -12.85
CA VAL A 259 -2.86 -27.48 -12.75
C VAL A 259 -3.00 -26.86 -11.36
N TYR A 260 -2.82 -27.66 -10.30
CA TYR A 260 -2.84 -27.18 -8.91
C TYR A 260 -1.85 -26.04 -8.68
N LEU A 261 -0.59 -26.22 -9.06
CA LEU A 261 0.45 -25.20 -8.89
C LEU A 261 0.17 -23.94 -9.70
N SER A 262 -0.33 -24.07 -10.94
CA SER A 262 -0.64 -22.93 -11.80
C SER A 262 -1.80 -22.10 -11.24
N VAL A 263 -2.88 -22.76 -10.83
CA VAL A 263 -4.04 -22.11 -10.22
C VAL A 263 -3.65 -21.49 -8.88
N LEU A 264 -2.90 -22.20 -8.03
CA LEU A 264 -2.42 -21.65 -6.75
C LEU A 264 -1.54 -20.40 -6.95
N ARG A 265 -0.71 -20.39 -7.98
CA ARG A 265 0.13 -19.23 -8.35
C ARG A 265 -0.73 -18.05 -8.79
N ALA A 266 -1.75 -18.28 -9.63
CA ALA A 266 -2.69 -17.24 -10.06
C ALA A 266 -3.49 -16.67 -8.87
N ILE A 267 -3.99 -17.53 -7.99
CA ILE A 267 -4.71 -17.13 -6.76
C ILE A 267 -3.79 -16.33 -5.84
N ARG A 268 -2.53 -16.77 -5.67
CA ARG A 268 -1.55 -16.03 -4.88
C ARG A 268 -1.33 -14.62 -5.42
N SER A 269 -1.23 -14.46 -6.74
CA SER A 269 -1.08 -13.14 -7.37
C SER A 269 -2.33 -12.28 -7.17
N GLY A 270 -3.52 -12.84 -7.36
CA GLY A 270 -4.79 -12.14 -7.09
C GLY A 270 -4.94 -11.75 -5.61
N THR A 271 -4.57 -12.66 -4.70
CA THR A 271 -4.62 -12.37 -3.25
C THR A 271 -3.67 -11.24 -2.86
N LYS A 272 -2.48 -11.15 -3.46
CA LYS A 272 -1.56 -10.03 -3.22
C LYS A 272 -2.19 -8.68 -3.54
N LEU A 273 -2.83 -8.57 -4.71
CA LEU A 273 -3.54 -7.36 -5.12
C LEU A 273 -4.68 -7.04 -4.15
N PHE A 274 -5.50 -8.02 -3.81
CA PHE A 274 -6.62 -7.86 -2.89
C PHE A 274 -6.17 -7.42 -1.49
N LEU A 275 -5.07 -7.98 -0.99
CA LEU A 275 -4.48 -7.60 0.29
C LEU A 275 -4.02 -6.14 0.30
N VAL A 276 -3.37 -5.67 -0.76
CA VAL A 276 -2.96 -4.25 -0.86
C VAL A 276 -4.18 -3.33 -0.85
N PHE A 277 -5.27 -3.74 -1.52
CA PHE A 277 -6.53 -2.97 -1.53
C PHE A 277 -7.16 -2.81 -0.16
N ILE A 278 -7.18 -3.87 0.65
CA ILE A 278 -7.91 -3.90 1.93
C ILE A 278 -7.01 -3.57 3.11
N ALA A 279 -5.75 -3.94 3.04
CA ALA A 279 -4.85 -3.85 4.18
C ALA A 279 -4.64 -2.40 4.65
N ILE A 280 -4.51 -1.45 3.71
CA ILE A 280 -4.30 -0.03 4.05
C ILE A 280 -5.53 0.55 4.76
N PRO A 281 -6.75 0.55 4.17
CA PRO A 281 -7.90 1.14 4.82
C PRO A 281 -8.27 0.44 6.14
N VAL A 282 -8.09 -0.87 6.26
CA VAL A 282 -8.38 -1.59 7.51
C VAL A 282 -7.36 -1.28 8.60
N SER A 283 -6.05 -1.29 8.29
CA SER A 283 -5.03 -0.90 9.26
C SER A 283 -5.21 0.55 9.72
N TYR A 284 -5.52 1.43 8.79
CA TYR A 284 -5.75 2.83 9.10
C TYR A 284 -7.01 3.06 9.94
N THR A 285 -8.06 2.28 9.72
CA THR A 285 -9.27 2.28 10.57
C THR A 285 -8.94 1.92 12.02
N VAL A 286 -8.08 0.91 12.22
CA VAL A 286 -7.63 0.53 13.57
C VAL A 286 -6.84 1.67 14.23
N ILE A 287 -5.95 2.32 13.48
CA ILE A 287 -5.17 3.46 13.97
C ILE A 287 -6.09 4.64 14.31
N SER A 288 -7.03 5.00 13.42
CA SER A 288 -8.01 6.07 13.64
C SER A 288 -8.85 5.83 14.89
N ARG A 289 -9.32 4.59 15.06
CA ARG A 289 -10.07 4.19 16.25
C ARG A 289 -9.27 4.38 17.54
N MET A 290 -8.02 3.93 17.54
CA MET A 290 -7.16 4.12 18.71
C MET A 290 -6.94 5.61 19.00
N TYR A 291 -6.73 6.42 17.96
CA TYR A 291 -6.61 7.86 18.09
C TYR A 291 -7.83 8.48 18.78
N TYR A 292 -9.05 8.21 18.26
CA TYR A 292 -10.28 8.76 18.86
C TYR A 292 -10.59 8.22 20.25
N LYS A 293 -10.13 7.00 20.57
CA LYS A 293 -10.26 6.45 21.92
C LYS A 293 -9.37 7.16 22.94
N TYR A 294 -8.17 7.57 22.53
CA TYR A 294 -7.15 8.14 23.41
C TYR A 294 -7.12 9.67 23.38
N ASN A 295 -7.59 10.27 22.30
CA ASN A 295 -7.74 11.71 22.15
C ASN A 295 -9.22 12.08 22.15
N THR A 296 -9.72 12.51 23.32
CA THR A 296 -11.14 12.85 23.53
C THR A 296 -11.46 14.30 23.23
N GLN A 297 -10.48 15.11 22.82
CA GLN A 297 -10.72 16.53 22.53
C GLN A 297 -11.56 16.67 21.27
N PRO A 298 -12.64 17.48 21.30
CA PRO A 298 -13.41 17.76 20.11
C PRO A 298 -12.56 18.58 19.14
N VAL A 299 -12.52 18.13 17.88
CA VAL A 299 -11.89 18.88 16.79
C VAL A 299 -12.99 19.66 16.10
N ASP A 300 -12.80 20.96 15.96
CA ASP A 300 -13.72 21.82 15.19
C ASP A 300 -13.45 21.64 13.70
N PHE A 301 -14.08 20.62 13.13
CA PHE A 301 -13.94 20.27 11.73
C PHE A 301 -14.88 21.06 10.82
N SER A 302 -15.84 21.76 11.37
CA SER A 302 -16.83 22.55 10.63
C SER A 302 -16.19 23.67 9.80
N VAL A 303 -15.07 24.22 10.28
CA VAL A 303 -14.26 25.26 9.59
C VAL A 303 -13.55 24.71 8.33
N ILE A 304 -13.46 23.40 8.18
CA ILE A 304 -12.58 22.73 7.23
C ILE A 304 -13.36 22.11 6.07
N TYR A 305 -14.65 21.84 6.28
CA TYR A 305 -15.52 21.22 5.30
C TYR A 305 -15.75 22.11 4.07
N ILE A 306 -15.53 21.54 2.88
CA ILE A 306 -15.77 22.22 1.61
C ILE A 306 -17.09 21.72 1.02
N ARG A 307 -18.08 22.60 0.95
CA ARG A 307 -19.30 22.34 0.19
C ARG A 307 -19.02 22.44 -1.31
N ASN A 308 -19.43 21.42 -2.06
CA ASN A 308 -19.18 21.38 -3.49
C ASN A 308 -20.23 22.21 -4.26
N ARG A 309 -19.85 23.39 -4.77
CA ARG A 309 -20.72 24.21 -5.63
C ARG A 309 -21.02 23.58 -7.00
N TYR A 310 -20.12 22.77 -7.51
CA TYR A 310 -20.19 22.14 -8.83
C TYR A 310 -20.50 20.65 -8.74
N TYR A 311 -21.41 20.28 -7.85
CA TYR A 311 -21.68 18.87 -7.54
C TYR A 311 -21.99 18.01 -8.79
N ARG A 312 -22.84 18.51 -9.72
CA ARG A 312 -23.19 17.76 -10.93
C ARG A 312 -21.99 17.52 -11.83
N LEU A 313 -21.21 18.56 -12.13
CA LEU A 313 -20.02 18.47 -12.99
C LEU A 313 -18.98 17.53 -12.35
N ASN A 314 -18.66 17.72 -11.09
CA ASN A 314 -17.69 16.87 -10.39
C ASN A 314 -18.16 15.41 -10.28
N ARG A 315 -19.45 15.18 -10.13
CA ARG A 315 -20.03 13.84 -10.16
C ARG A 315 -19.86 13.19 -11.55
N THR A 316 -20.10 13.93 -12.63
CA THR A 316 -19.92 13.43 -14.00
C THR A 316 -18.46 13.10 -14.27
N ILE A 317 -17.53 13.98 -13.87
CA ILE A 317 -16.08 13.73 -13.98
C ILE A 317 -15.68 12.49 -13.19
N TYR A 318 -16.15 12.35 -11.95
CA TYR A 318 -15.84 11.19 -11.10
C TYR A 318 -16.29 9.87 -11.75
N PHE A 319 -17.52 9.81 -12.23
CA PHE A 319 -18.02 8.62 -12.94
C PHE A 319 -17.30 8.40 -14.27
N GLY A 320 -16.94 9.46 -15.00
CA GLY A 320 -16.14 9.35 -16.20
C GLY A 320 -14.77 8.74 -15.94
N VAL A 321 -14.07 9.18 -14.89
CA VAL A 321 -12.79 8.60 -14.45
C VAL A 321 -12.95 7.15 -14.03
N LEU A 322 -14.01 6.81 -13.29
CA LEU A 322 -14.28 5.45 -12.88
C LEU A 322 -14.49 4.52 -14.09
N ILE A 323 -15.37 4.92 -15.02
CA ILE A 323 -15.67 4.13 -16.22
C ILE A 323 -14.40 3.98 -17.08
N LEU A 324 -13.67 5.07 -17.32
CA LEU A 324 -12.40 5.04 -18.07
C LEU A 324 -11.40 4.09 -17.41
N SER A 325 -11.26 4.15 -16.08
CA SER A 325 -10.35 3.28 -15.34
C SER A 325 -10.73 1.81 -15.43
N VAL A 326 -12.04 1.50 -15.38
CA VAL A 326 -12.53 0.12 -15.56
C VAL A 326 -12.24 -0.38 -16.97
N VAL A 327 -12.52 0.43 -18.00
CA VAL A 327 -12.28 0.07 -19.39
C VAL A 327 -10.78 -0.15 -19.66
N LEU A 328 -9.91 0.76 -19.20
CA LEU A 328 -8.47 0.62 -19.37
C LEU A 328 -7.91 -0.62 -18.67
N ASN A 329 -8.36 -0.90 -17.43
CA ASN A 329 -7.95 -2.13 -16.74
C ASN A 329 -8.46 -3.37 -17.47
N ALA A 330 -9.70 -3.38 -17.99
CA ALA A 330 -10.24 -4.49 -18.77
C ALA A 330 -9.43 -4.72 -20.05
N VAL A 331 -9.11 -3.66 -20.81
CA VAL A 331 -8.26 -3.73 -22.00
C VAL A 331 -6.87 -4.28 -21.64
N TYR A 332 -6.29 -3.84 -20.52
CA TYR A 332 -5.02 -4.35 -20.04
C TYR A 332 -5.08 -5.84 -19.70
N VAL A 333 -6.12 -6.28 -18.98
CA VAL A 333 -6.31 -7.70 -18.64
C VAL A 333 -6.49 -8.54 -19.91
N VAL A 334 -7.37 -8.12 -20.84
CA VAL A 334 -7.59 -8.83 -22.10
C VAL A 334 -6.31 -8.86 -22.95
N GLY A 335 -5.58 -7.75 -23.01
CA GLY A 335 -4.29 -7.67 -23.72
C GLY A 335 -3.24 -8.60 -23.13
N SER A 336 -3.25 -8.80 -21.82
CA SER A 336 -2.32 -9.71 -21.13
C SER A 336 -2.62 -11.20 -21.39
N PHE A 337 -3.84 -11.55 -21.76
CA PHE A 337 -4.17 -12.92 -22.22
C PHE A 337 -3.69 -13.22 -23.64
N ASN A 338 -3.64 -12.21 -24.52
CA ASN A 338 -3.27 -12.39 -25.91
C ASN A 338 -1.78 -12.14 -26.20
N LYS A 339 -1.21 -11.14 -25.64
CA LYS A 339 0.24 -10.82 -25.64
C LYS A 339 0.46 -9.90 -24.47
N ASN A 340 1.31 -10.30 -23.54
CA ASN A 340 1.65 -9.45 -22.41
C ASN A 340 2.19 -8.10 -22.95
N PRO A 341 1.43 -6.99 -22.90
CA PRO A 341 1.88 -5.73 -23.47
C PRO A 341 3.12 -5.17 -22.78
N PHE A 342 3.47 -5.74 -21.61
CA PHE A 342 4.67 -5.43 -20.84
C PHE A 342 5.84 -6.40 -21.10
N ASP A 343 5.70 -7.41 -21.97
CA ASP A 343 6.83 -8.25 -22.38
C ASP A 343 7.97 -7.46 -23.02
N LYS A 344 7.68 -6.24 -23.48
CA LYS A 344 8.69 -5.30 -23.98
C LYS A 344 9.30 -4.39 -22.91
N ILE A 345 8.82 -4.47 -21.65
CA ILE A 345 9.37 -3.69 -20.56
C ILE A 345 10.53 -4.48 -19.96
N ALA A 346 11.73 -4.23 -20.48
CA ALA A 346 12.97 -4.92 -20.11
C ALA A 346 13.27 -4.98 -18.59
N ILE A 347 12.66 -4.08 -17.79
CA ILE A 347 12.88 -3.98 -16.35
C ILE A 347 12.13 -5.08 -15.56
N PHE A 348 10.98 -5.57 -16.10
CA PHE A 348 10.11 -6.52 -15.42
C PHE A 348 10.08 -7.91 -16.06
N HIS A 349 10.93 -8.16 -17.06
CA HIS A 349 11.17 -9.52 -17.50
C HIS A 349 11.71 -10.32 -16.31
N GLU A 350 10.95 -11.30 -15.84
CA GLU A 350 11.55 -12.45 -15.19
C GLU A 350 12.59 -12.94 -16.19
N THR A 351 13.86 -12.76 -15.88
CA THR A 351 14.94 -13.37 -16.63
C THR A 351 14.58 -14.85 -16.74
N THR A 352 14.05 -15.28 -17.86
CA THR A 352 14.10 -16.67 -18.27
C THR A 352 15.59 -16.96 -18.33
N ILE A 353 16.10 -17.56 -17.27
CA ILE A 353 17.39 -18.20 -17.29
C ILE A 353 17.19 -19.31 -18.31
N THR A 354 17.44 -19.00 -19.58
CA THR A 354 17.84 -20.00 -20.54
C THR A 354 19.09 -20.60 -19.93
N ALA A 355 18.94 -21.79 -19.34
CA ALA A 355 20.06 -22.55 -18.90
C ALA A 355 20.92 -22.84 -20.14
N HIS A 356 21.85 -21.96 -20.44
CA HIS A 356 23.03 -22.28 -21.24
C HIS A 356 23.93 -23.22 -20.42
N ARG A 357 23.38 -24.31 -20.01
CA ARG A 357 24.16 -25.53 -19.92
C ARG A 357 24.01 -26.18 -21.27
N GLY A 358 24.84 -25.74 -22.20
CA GLY A 358 25.20 -26.55 -23.32
C GLY A 358 25.49 -27.92 -22.78
N ALA A 359 24.85 -28.92 -23.38
CA ALA A 359 25.23 -30.28 -23.22
C ALA A 359 26.71 -30.39 -23.54
N SER A 360 27.58 -30.38 -22.57
CA SER A 360 28.86 -31.01 -22.64
C SER A 360 28.60 -32.47 -22.32
N THR A 361 28.07 -33.17 -23.31
CA THR A 361 28.33 -34.59 -23.46
C THR A 361 29.76 -34.69 -23.92
N GLU A 362 30.63 -35.00 -23.00
CA GLU A 362 31.81 -35.88 -23.17
C GLU A 362 32.30 -36.26 -21.81
#